data_bbf67602a9c88284fb0557719a94edf1
#
_entry.id   bbf67602a9c88284fb0557719a94edf1
#
_cell.length_a   1.000
_cell.length_b   1.000
_cell.length_c   1.000
_cell.angle_alpha   90.00
_cell.angle_beta   90.00
_cell.angle_gamma   90.00
#
_symmetry.space_group_name_H-M   'P 1'
#
loop_
_entity.id
_entity.type
_entity.pdbx_description
1 polymer ?
#
loop_
_entity_poly.entity_id
_entity_poly.type
_entity_poly.pdbx_seq_one_letter_code
_entity_poly.pdbx_strand_id
1 'polypeptide(L)'
;MVSPGASAQNDAVGATMISAAAAAAAAKLNQNANAGAAPQENSSRTMIRRPDGTPQAGKVPPGRKLVGFLVTYNRTPLGKAFPVYEGRNYVGRDASCDIAVTDDNLMSGRHMSILYRSVDNKFKFRDEQSSNGTFINKELLDEGELQNYDIVRVGSTLFIFVAIPQI
;
A
#
# COMPACT_ATOMS: atom_id res chain seq x y z
N MET A 1 -36.34 59.43 7.57
CA MET A 1 -37.59 59.06 6.88
C MET A 1 -37.51 57.58 6.57
N VAL A 2 -38.08 56.90 7.49
CA VAL A 2 -39.23 55.97 7.30
C VAL A 2 -38.85 54.60 6.71
N SER A 3 -38.71 53.65 7.61
CA SER A 3 -39.16 52.23 7.42
C SER A 3 -40.72 52.27 7.20
N PRO A 4 -41.39 51.18 6.97
CA PRO A 4 -41.14 49.75 7.22
C PRO A 4 -41.91 48.81 6.25
N GLY A 5 -41.91 47.55 6.57
CA GLY A 5 -42.95 46.60 6.19
C GLY A 5 -42.32 45.19 5.96
N ALA A 6 -42.28 44.38 6.88
CA ALA A 6 -43.29 43.55 7.57
C ALA A 6 -43.79 42.37 6.71
N SER A 7 -43.45 41.17 7.22
CA SER A 7 -44.33 40.05 7.57
C SER A 7 -44.84 39.13 6.49
N ALA A 8 -44.61 37.86 6.64
CA ALA A 8 -45.53 36.76 6.94
C ALA A 8 -44.81 35.44 6.70
N GLN A 9 -44.48 34.64 7.66
CA GLN A 9 -45.23 33.57 8.34
C GLN A 9 -46.23 32.81 7.46
N ASN A 10 -45.95 31.53 7.30
CA ASN A 10 -46.87 30.41 7.42
C ASN A 10 -46.03 29.13 7.35
N ASP A 11 -45.81 28.41 8.39
CA ASP A 11 -46.64 27.46 9.10
C ASP A 11 -47.48 26.54 8.20
N ALA A 12 -47.18 25.28 8.28
CA ALA A 12 -48.04 24.12 8.42
C ALA A 12 -47.24 22.83 8.12
N VAL A 13 -46.83 22.16 9.18
CA VAL A 13 -47.51 21.03 9.82
C VAL A 13 -48.00 19.96 8.84
N GLY A 14 -47.41 18.82 8.96
CA GLY A 14 -47.87 17.60 8.33
C GLY A 14 -47.04 16.41 8.78
N ALA A 15 -47.22 16.11 10.06
CA ALA A 15 -46.89 14.81 10.63
C ALA A 15 -47.84 13.76 10.04
N THR A 16 -47.44 12.55 9.99
CA THR A 16 -48.22 11.34 10.27
C THR A 16 -47.67 10.15 9.47
N MET A 17 -47.21 9.25 10.17
CA MET A 17 -47.62 7.92 10.64
C MET A 17 -46.98 6.80 9.87
N ILE A 18 -46.08 6.11 10.56
CA ILE A 18 -46.29 4.80 11.16
C ILE A 18 -47.03 3.79 10.23
N SER A 19 -46.32 2.77 9.82
CA SER A 19 -46.91 1.44 9.89
C SER A 19 -45.80 0.38 9.93
N ALA A 20 -45.76 -0.22 11.09
CA ALA A 20 -45.14 -1.50 11.33
C ALA A 20 -46.12 -2.61 10.94
N ALA A 21 -45.65 -3.62 10.28
CA ALA A 21 -46.20 -4.97 10.30
C ALA A 21 -45.11 -5.85 9.65
N ALA A 22 -44.36 -6.61 10.35
CA ALA A 22 -44.69 -7.83 11.09
C ALA A 22 -45.06 -9.00 10.21
N ALA A 23 -44.37 -10.08 10.51
CA ALA A 23 -44.71 -11.49 10.35
C ALA A 23 -44.18 -12.15 9.05
N ALA A 24 -43.22 -12.94 9.19
CA ALA A 24 -43.17 -14.32 9.68
C ALA A 24 -43.41 -15.37 8.60
N ALA A 25 -42.45 -16.28 8.60
CA ALA A 25 -42.58 -17.72 8.38
C ALA A 25 -42.78 -18.22 6.94
N ALA A 26 -41.81 -18.95 6.45
CA ALA A 26 -41.99 -20.41 6.37
C ALA A 26 -40.76 -21.08 5.74
N ALA A 27 -40.23 -21.98 6.47
CA ALA A 27 -39.29 -23.00 6.04
C ALA A 27 -39.93 -23.87 4.96
N LYS A 28 -39.18 -24.21 3.90
CA LYS A 28 -39.36 -25.47 3.20
C LYS A 28 -37.98 -26.01 2.83
N LEU A 29 -37.68 -27.09 3.49
CA LEU A 29 -36.75 -28.11 3.05
C LEU A 29 -37.07 -28.50 1.61
N ASN A 30 -36.08 -28.59 0.79
CA ASN A 30 -36.09 -29.62 -0.21
C ASN A 30 -34.68 -30.19 -0.38
N GLN A 31 -34.54 -31.40 0.08
CA GLN A 31 -33.44 -32.32 -0.23
C GLN A 31 -33.59 -32.72 -1.70
N ASN A 32 -32.56 -32.60 -2.48
CA ASN A 32 -32.30 -33.65 -3.42
C ASN A 32 -30.81 -33.77 -3.70
N ALA A 33 -30.38 -34.99 -3.56
CA ALA A 33 -29.02 -35.46 -3.76
C ALA A 33 -28.69 -35.57 -5.25
N ASN A 34 -27.46 -35.38 -5.56
CA ASN A 34 -26.59 -36.37 -6.24
C ASN A 34 -25.79 -35.80 -7.41
N ALA A 35 -24.53 -36.17 -7.33
CA ALA A 35 -23.58 -36.56 -8.34
C ALA A 35 -22.60 -35.53 -8.89
N GLY A 36 -21.36 -35.67 -8.44
CA GLY A 36 -20.23 -35.77 -9.33
C GLY A 36 -19.60 -34.45 -9.77
N ALA A 37 -18.73 -33.91 -8.97
CA ALA A 37 -17.65 -33.08 -9.49
C ALA A 37 -16.39 -33.28 -8.65
N ALA A 38 -15.28 -33.44 -9.34
CA ALA A 38 -13.95 -33.67 -8.83
C ALA A 38 -13.50 -32.64 -7.80
N PRO A 39 -12.58 -32.97 -6.88
CA PRO A 39 -12.13 -32.04 -5.87
C PRO A 39 -11.31 -30.92 -6.52
N GLN A 40 -11.83 -29.71 -6.48
CA GLN A 40 -11.01 -28.52 -6.64
C GLN A 40 -10.12 -28.43 -5.41
N GLU A 41 -8.84 -28.57 -5.62
CA GLU A 41 -7.82 -28.25 -4.62
C GLU A 41 -7.96 -26.79 -4.21
N ASN A 42 -8.69 -26.59 -3.16
CA ASN A 42 -8.76 -25.33 -2.44
C ASN A 42 -7.44 -25.22 -1.64
N SER A 43 -6.41 -24.69 -2.27
CA SER A 43 -5.18 -24.36 -1.58
C SER A 43 -5.44 -23.20 -0.62
N SER A 44 -6.07 -23.53 0.50
CA SER A 44 -6.10 -22.71 1.70
C SER A 44 -4.66 -22.59 2.19
N ARG A 45 -3.95 -21.58 1.69
CA ARG A 45 -2.68 -21.17 2.29
C ARG A 45 -2.99 -20.69 3.70
N THR A 46 -2.88 -21.58 4.65
CA THR A 46 -2.86 -21.28 6.07
C THR A 46 -1.73 -20.29 6.31
N MET A 47 -2.09 -19.04 6.52
CA MET A 47 -1.14 -18.05 7.03
C MET A 47 -0.83 -18.42 8.47
N ILE A 48 0.30 -19.07 8.69
CA ILE A 48 0.85 -19.27 10.02
C ILE A 48 1.28 -17.90 10.54
N ARG A 49 0.42 -17.27 11.32
CA ARG A 49 0.81 -16.14 12.16
C ARG A 49 1.75 -16.66 13.23
N ARG A 50 2.99 -16.20 13.21
CA ARG A 50 3.87 -16.37 14.36
C ARG A 50 3.36 -15.52 15.51
N PRO A 51 3.36 -16.04 16.78
CA PRO A 51 2.77 -15.34 17.92
C PRO A 51 3.57 -14.13 18.41
N ASP A 52 4.72 -13.82 17.83
CA ASP A 52 5.69 -12.83 18.30
C ASP A 52 5.60 -11.44 17.68
N GLY A 53 4.59 -11.19 16.84
CA GLY A 53 4.32 -9.83 16.31
C GLY A 53 5.47 -9.17 15.55
N THR A 54 6.52 -9.92 15.20
CA THR A 54 7.64 -9.39 14.42
C THR A 54 7.17 -9.06 13.01
N PRO A 55 7.40 -7.81 12.52
CA PRO A 55 7.11 -7.48 11.13
C PRO A 55 7.90 -8.43 10.25
N GLN A 56 7.21 -9.10 9.32
CA GLN A 56 7.89 -9.91 8.31
C GLN A 56 8.89 -9.02 7.59
N ALA A 57 10.17 -9.25 7.84
CA ALA A 57 11.21 -8.82 6.91
C ALA A 57 10.78 -9.28 5.52
N GLY A 58 10.76 -8.34 4.58
CA GLY A 58 10.17 -8.51 3.26
C GLY A 58 10.43 -9.90 2.70
N LYS A 59 9.39 -10.50 2.11
CA LYS A 59 9.48 -11.81 1.45
C LYS A 59 10.67 -11.77 0.50
N VAL A 60 11.76 -12.45 0.87
CA VAL A 60 12.85 -12.70 -0.06
C VAL A 60 12.29 -13.55 -1.20
N PRO A 61 12.14 -13.01 -2.41
CA PRO A 61 11.67 -13.83 -3.53
C PRO A 61 12.72 -14.92 -3.79
N PRO A 62 12.33 -16.19 -3.86
CA PRO A 62 13.28 -17.27 -4.08
C PRO A 62 14.05 -17.02 -5.39
N GLY A 63 15.37 -17.05 -5.32
CA GLY A 63 16.24 -16.98 -6.50
C GLY A 63 16.60 -15.57 -6.98
N ARG A 64 16.18 -14.48 -6.33
CA ARG A 64 16.62 -13.12 -6.70
C ARG A 64 17.89 -12.73 -5.95
N LYS A 65 18.89 -12.23 -6.70
CA LYS A 65 20.16 -11.78 -6.14
C LYS A 65 19.96 -10.49 -5.34
N LEU A 66 20.55 -10.40 -4.14
CA LEU A 66 20.61 -9.17 -3.38
C LEU A 66 21.63 -8.23 -4.04
N VAL A 67 21.21 -7.00 -4.36
CA VAL A 67 22.02 -6.05 -5.12
C VAL A 67 22.21 -4.72 -4.43
N GLY A 68 21.45 -4.43 -3.37
CA GLY A 68 21.57 -3.17 -2.64
C GLY A 68 20.65 -3.10 -1.44
N PHE A 69 20.65 -1.92 -0.81
CA PHE A 69 19.78 -1.58 0.32
C PHE A 69 19.26 -0.15 0.20
N LEU A 70 18.05 0.08 0.69
CA LEU A 70 17.57 1.39 1.11
C LEU A 70 17.66 1.47 2.64
N VAL A 71 18.43 2.41 3.16
CA VAL A 71 18.66 2.58 4.60
C VAL A 71 18.00 3.88 5.06
N THR A 72 17.24 3.82 6.13
CA THR A 72 16.60 5.01 6.72
C THR A 72 16.84 5.09 8.22
N TYR A 73 16.96 6.31 8.73
CA TYR A 73 17.04 6.65 10.16
C TYR A 73 15.84 7.49 10.61
N ASN A 74 14.98 7.91 9.70
CA ASN A 74 13.90 8.85 10.00
C ASN A 74 12.92 8.35 11.07
N ARG A 75 12.68 7.04 11.12
CA ARG A 75 11.65 6.45 11.98
C ARG A 75 12.21 5.54 13.05
N THR A 76 13.46 5.22 12.95
CA THR A 76 14.16 4.32 13.87
C THR A 76 15.55 4.88 14.10
N PRO A 77 15.88 5.40 15.30
CA PRO A 77 17.18 6.00 15.59
C PRO A 77 18.36 5.04 15.34
N LEU A 78 18.12 3.75 15.50
CA LEU A 78 19.12 2.71 15.21
C LEU A 78 19.29 2.41 13.71
N GLY A 79 18.43 3.01 12.87
CA GLY A 79 18.38 2.75 11.43
C GLY A 79 17.59 1.48 11.07
N LYS A 80 17.07 1.47 9.84
CA LYS A 80 16.42 0.31 9.24
C LYS A 80 16.89 0.17 7.81
N ALA A 81 17.31 -1.04 7.45
CA ALA A 81 17.71 -1.39 6.09
C ALA A 81 16.65 -2.25 5.42
N PHE A 82 16.34 -1.90 4.17
CA PHE A 82 15.44 -2.66 3.33
C PHE A 82 16.24 -3.22 2.16
N PRO A 83 16.21 -4.53 1.93
CA PRO A 83 16.96 -5.14 0.83
C PRO A 83 16.36 -4.80 -0.53
N VAL A 84 17.21 -4.55 -1.50
CA VAL A 84 16.88 -4.36 -2.92
C VAL A 84 17.42 -5.57 -3.68
N TYR A 85 16.54 -6.23 -4.41
CA TYR A 85 16.87 -7.43 -5.17
C TYR A 85 16.91 -7.15 -6.67
N GLU A 86 17.59 -8.03 -7.41
CA GLU A 86 17.59 -8.03 -8.87
C GLU A 86 16.15 -8.05 -9.42
N GLY A 87 15.93 -7.34 -10.53
CA GLY A 87 14.62 -7.10 -11.10
C GLY A 87 13.93 -5.89 -10.47
N ARG A 88 12.61 -5.84 -10.53
CA ARG A 88 11.83 -4.70 -10.04
C ARG A 88 11.48 -4.88 -8.57
N ASN A 89 11.67 -3.81 -7.79
CA ASN A 89 11.30 -3.69 -6.40
C ASN A 89 10.38 -2.49 -6.24
N TYR A 90 9.21 -2.67 -5.65
CA TYR A 90 8.27 -1.58 -5.37
C TYR A 90 8.49 -1.03 -3.96
N VAL A 91 8.52 0.29 -3.86
CA VAL A 91 8.61 1.05 -2.62
C VAL A 91 7.29 1.76 -2.41
N GLY A 92 6.71 1.65 -1.23
CA GLY A 92 5.44 2.31 -0.94
C GLY A 92 4.90 2.02 0.44
N ARG A 93 3.73 2.61 0.73
CA ARG A 93 3.04 2.39 2.00
C ARG A 93 2.30 1.06 2.06
N ASP A 94 1.93 0.52 0.91
CA ASP A 94 1.19 -0.75 0.86
C ASP A 94 2.08 -1.89 1.34
N ALA A 95 1.54 -2.73 2.23
CA ALA A 95 2.23 -3.92 2.74
C ALA A 95 2.55 -4.96 1.65
N SER A 96 1.97 -4.82 0.46
CA SER A 96 2.27 -5.66 -0.70
C SER A 96 3.56 -5.26 -1.43
N CYS A 97 4.11 -4.07 -1.15
CA CYS A 97 5.38 -3.63 -1.70
C CYS A 97 6.55 -4.45 -1.17
N ASP A 98 7.61 -4.59 -1.98
CA ASP A 98 8.85 -5.25 -1.57
C ASP A 98 9.50 -4.46 -0.42
N ILE A 99 9.43 -3.13 -0.48
CA ILE A 99 9.89 -2.19 0.53
C ILE A 99 8.68 -1.41 1.03
N ALA A 100 8.08 -1.92 2.10
CA ALA A 100 6.88 -1.34 2.69
C ALA A 100 7.20 -0.45 3.89
N VAL A 101 6.74 0.81 3.85
CA VAL A 101 6.79 1.78 4.94
C VAL A 101 5.35 2.18 5.29
N THR A 102 4.69 1.33 6.05
CA THR A 102 3.24 1.39 6.28
C THR A 102 2.80 2.56 7.18
N ASP A 103 3.73 3.16 7.90
CA ASP A 103 3.52 4.26 8.84
C ASP A 103 3.79 5.66 8.23
N ASP A 104 4.09 5.76 6.92
CA ASP A 104 4.26 7.02 6.22
C ASP A 104 2.99 7.44 5.45
N ASN A 105 2.20 8.32 6.04
CA ASN A 105 0.94 8.79 5.43
C ASN A 105 1.14 9.68 4.19
N LEU A 106 2.34 10.21 3.96
CA LEU A 106 2.69 10.99 2.78
C LEU A 106 3.24 10.13 1.64
N MET A 107 3.46 8.84 1.90
CA MET A 107 3.88 7.88 0.89
C MET A 107 2.66 7.25 0.23
N SER A 108 2.60 7.21 -1.09
CA SER A 108 1.55 6.52 -1.84
C SER A 108 1.62 5.00 -1.64
N GLY A 109 0.53 4.28 -1.89
CA GLY A 109 0.47 2.83 -1.75
C GLY A 109 1.61 2.12 -2.50
N ARG A 110 1.72 2.40 -3.80
CA ARG A 110 2.94 2.22 -4.60
C ARG A 110 3.44 3.59 -4.95
N HIS A 111 4.61 3.98 -4.47
CA HIS A 111 5.14 5.31 -4.67
C HIS A 111 6.19 5.35 -5.78
N MET A 112 7.16 4.47 -5.70
CA MET A 112 8.20 4.33 -6.72
C MET A 112 8.59 2.87 -6.93
N SER A 113 9.30 2.61 -7.99
CA SER A 113 9.95 1.32 -8.23
C SER A 113 11.45 1.49 -8.50
N ILE A 114 12.23 0.50 -8.08
CA ILE A 114 13.65 0.37 -8.39
C ILE A 114 13.83 -0.88 -9.23
N LEU A 115 14.43 -0.73 -10.40
CA LEU A 115 14.75 -1.81 -11.32
C LEU A 115 16.27 -1.97 -11.41
N TYR A 116 16.78 -3.14 -11.05
CA TYR A 116 18.14 -3.53 -11.32
C TYR A 116 18.19 -4.66 -12.35
N ARG A 117 19.10 -4.55 -13.31
CA ARG A 117 19.38 -5.58 -14.32
C ARG A 117 20.85 -5.90 -14.33
N SER A 118 21.19 -7.19 -14.25
CA SER A 118 22.58 -7.67 -14.28
C SER A 118 23.28 -7.40 -15.60
N VAL A 119 22.53 -7.15 -16.69
CA VAL A 119 23.10 -6.90 -18.03
C VAL A 119 23.83 -5.57 -18.11
N ASP A 120 23.30 -4.54 -17.46
CA ASP A 120 23.87 -3.18 -17.47
C ASP A 120 24.43 -2.75 -16.11
N ASN A 121 24.23 -3.57 -15.07
CA ASN A 121 24.63 -3.29 -13.69
C ASN A 121 24.13 -1.93 -13.18
N LYS A 122 22.96 -1.49 -13.66
CA LYS A 122 22.40 -0.19 -13.34
C LYS A 122 21.14 -0.30 -12.52
N PHE A 123 21.01 0.63 -11.58
CA PHE A 123 19.79 0.83 -10.81
C PHE A 123 19.02 1.98 -11.44
N LYS A 124 17.83 1.69 -11.93
CA LYS A 124 16.90 2.69 -12.46
C LYS A 124 15.73 2.82 -11.51
N PHE A 125 15.32 4.05 -11.24
CA PHE A 125 14.10 4.30 -10.50
C PHE A 125 13.04 4.92 -11.39
N ARG A 126 11.79 4.77 -10.98
CA ARG A 126 10.64 5.42 -11.60
C ARG A 126 9.60 5.73 -10.52
N ASP A 127 9.06 6.94 -10.56
CA ASP A 127 7.88 7.32 -9.80
C ASP A 127 6.65 6.60 -10.38
N GLU A 128 5.83 6.02 -9.52
CA GLU A 128 4.63 5.26 -9.91
C GLU A 128 3.38 6.16 -9.78
N GLN A 129 3.46 7.39 -10.31
CA GLN A 129 2.41 8.42 -10.24
C GLN A 129 2.03 8.75 -8.80
N SER A 130 3.04 8.98 -7.98
CA SER A 130 2.84 9.27 -6.57
C SER A 130 2.21 10.65 -6.34
N SER A 131 1.49 10.81 -5.23
CA SER A 131 0.82 12.08 -4.92
C SER A 131 1.80 13.20 -4.54
N ASN A 132 2.96 12.87 -3.99
CA ASN A 132 3.93 13.84 -3.45
C ASN A 132 5.26 13.85 -4.21
N GLY A 133 5.41 13.01 -5.23
CA GLY A 133 6.61 12.90 -6.05
C GLY A 133 7.78 12.21 -5.34
N THR A 134 8.72 11.74 -6.16
CA THR A 134 9.97 11.13 -5.72
C THR A 134 11.11 12.13 -5.88
N PHE A 135 11.93 12.28 -4.84
CA PHE A 135 13.06 13.21 -4.86
C PHE A 135 14.36 12.46 -4.69
N ILE A 136 15.30 12.73 -5.59
CA ILE A 136 16.67 12.21 -5.53
C ILE A 136 17.61 13.39 -5.29
N ASN A 137 18.38 13.33 -4.21
CA ASN A 137 19.30 14.42 -3.81
C ASN A 137 18.63 15.80 -3.76
N LYS A 138 17.35 15.86 -3.31
CA LYS A 138 16.47 17.04 -3.23
C LYS A 138 15.85 17.48 -4.56
N GLU A 139 16.14 16.84 -5.67
CA GLU A 139 15.56 17.12 -6.98
C GLU A 139 14.34 16.23 -7.22
N LEU A 140 13.22 16.82 -7.66
CA LEU A 140 12.00 16.09 -8.01
C LEU A 140 12.19 15.45 -9.38
N LEU A 141 12.12 14.14 -9.45
CA LEU A 141 12.33 13.37 -10.67
C LEU A 141 11.32 12.25 -10.81
N ASP A 142 10.80 12.07 -12.02
CA ASP A 142 9.86 11.00 -12.35
C ASP A 142 10.59 9.68 -12.64
N GLU A 143 11.78 9.74 -13.21
CA GLU A 143 12.61 8.57 -13.49
C GLU A 143 14.09 8.96 -13.63
N GLY A 144 14.96 7.99 -13.44
CA GLY A 144 16.40 8.20 -13.56
C GLY A 144 17.22 7.00 -13.14
N GLU A 145 18.51 7.22 -12.98
CA GLU A 145 19.48 6.23 -12.49
C GLU A 145 19.85 6.57 -11.04
N LEU A 146 19.85 5.57 -10.15
CA LEU A 146 20.31 5.71 -8.77
C LEU A 146 21.80 5.39 -8.68
N GLN A 147 22.53 6.28 -8.04
CA GLN A 147 23.94 6.11 -7.72
C GLN A 147 24.10 5.71 -6.24
N ASN A 148 25.23 5.06 -5.95
CA ASN A 148 25.54 4.71 -4.57
C ASN A 148 25.62 5.97 -3.69
N TYR A 149 24.96 5.92 -2.53
CA TYR A 149 24.78 7.00 -1.55
C TYR A 149 23.80 8.12 -1.95
N ASP A 150 23.03 7.94 -3.03
CA ASP A 150 21.95 8.87 -3.31
C ASP A 150 20.95 8.91 -2.17
N ILE A 151 20.48 10.12 -1.87
CA ILE A 151 19.42 10.36 -0.90
C ILE A 151 18.09 10.34 -1.63
N VAL A 152 17.28 9.35 -1.32
CA VAL A 152 15.95 9.14 -1.90
C VAL A 152 14.90 9.57 -0.89
N ARG A 153 14.09 10.60 -1.20
CA ARG A 153 12.94 11.00 -0.39
C ARG A 153 11.65 10.53 -1.05
N VAL A 154 10.87 9.76 -0.32
CA VAL A 154 9.59 9.19 -0.73
C VAL A 154 8.60 9.46 0.40
N GLY A 155 7.58 10.30 0.12
CA GLY A 155 6.72 10.81 1.17
C GLY A 155 7.50 11.64 2.19
N SER A 156 7.40 11.30 3.49
CA SER A 156 8.18 11.90 4.57
C SER A 156 9.46 11.12 4.89
N THR A 157 9.67 9.96 4.28
CA THR A 157 10.81 9.09 4.57
C THR A 157 12.01 9.42 3.68
N LEU A 158 13.17 9.57 4.31
CA LEU A 158 14.47 9.71 3.65
C LEU A 158 15.20 8.37 3.70
N PHE A 159 15.66 7.92 2.55
CA PHE A 159 16.52 6.75 2.43
C PHE A 159 17.89 7.16 1.89
N ILE A 160 18.90 6.43 2.30
CA ILE A 160 20.20 6.39 1.65
C ILE A 160 20.24 5.11 0.82
N PHE A 161 20.48 5.24 -0.47
CA PHE A 161 20.64 4.09 -1.34
C PHE A 161 22.08 3.56 -1.25
N VAL A 162 22.23 2.27 -1.00
CA VAL A 162 23.52 1.59 -0.90
C VAL A 162 23.55 0.45 -1.93
N ALA A 163 24.39 0.59 -2.93
CA ALA A 163 24.62 -0.45 -3.93
C ALA A 163 25.67 -1.46 -3.44
N ILE A 164 25.41 -2.75 -3.65
CA ILE A 164 26.40 -3.80 -3.43
C ILE A 164 27.22 -3.92 -4.70
N PRO A 165 28.56 -3.76 -4.66
CA PRO A 165 29.42 -4.00 -5.80
C PRO A 165 29.24 -5.42 -6.31
N GLN A 166 29.03 -5.56 -7.61
CA GLN A 166 28.91 -6.87 -8.25
C GLN A 166 30.31 -7.35 -8.65
N ILE A 167 30.71 -8.47 -8.08
CA ILE A 167 31.99 -9.13 -8.30
C ILE A 167 31.80 -10.19 -9.38
#